data_65cfd83485dbfe9cc879ab85819c8d4c
#
_entry.id   65cfd83485dbfe9cc879ab85819c8d4c
#
_cell.length_a   1.000
_cell.length_b   1.000
_cell.length_c   1.000
_cell.angle_alpha   90.00
_cell.angle_beta   90.00
_cell.angle_gamma   90.00
#
_symmetry.space_group_name_H-M   'P 1'
#
loop_
_entity.id
_entity.type
_entity.pdbx_description
1 polymer ?
#
loop_
_entity_poly.entity_id
_entity_poly.type
_entity_poly.pdbx_seq_one_letter_code
_entity_poly.pdbx_strand_id
1 'polypeptide(L)'
;RKGIPLTTNAMKREIKDIAGVRVICPFISDVYQVANMLVNQADVEIVTIKDYIKKPKENGYRSLHMIVLVDVYFSDHKDKVPIEIQFRTIAMNFWASTEHQLRYKKSRVFTEEMQRELKKCADIMADADDKMQNLANVSGIVQPIE
;
A
#
# COMPACT_ATOMS: atom_id res chain seq x y z
N ARG A 1 -27.49 1.05 -13.29
CA ARG A 1 -26.26 0.33 -13.07
C ARG A 1 -25.33 0.48 -14.27
N LYS A 2 -24.19 1.11 -14.10
CA LYS A 2 -23.20 1.27 -15.18
C LYS A 2 -22.25 0.08 -15.16
N GLY A 3 -22.11 -0.63 -16.29
CA GLY A 3 -21.03 -1.57 -16.46
C GLY A 3 -19.69 -0.82 -16.45
N ILE A 4 -18.88 -1.03 -15.42
CA ILE A 4 -17.57 -0.38 -15.29
C ILE A 4 -16.55 -1.27 -16.00
N PRO A 5 -15.82 -0.74 -17.02
CA PRO A 5 -14.73 -1.50 -17.61
C PRO A 5 -13.66 -1.82 -16.55
N LEU A 6 -13.18 -3.06 -16.55
CA LEU A 6 -12.19 -3.56 -15.60
C LEU A 6 -10.79 -3.00 -15.83
N THR A 7 -10.68 -1.69 -16.09
CA THR A 7 -9.38 -1.01 -16.20
C THR A 7 -9.22 -0.02 -15.08
N THR A 8 -8.03 0.09 -14.54
CA THR A 8 -7.70 1.00 -13.43
C THR A 8 -8.12 2.45 -13.73
N ASN A 9 -7.93 2.89 -14.97
CA ASN A 9 -8.28 4.25 -15.40
C ASN A 9 -9.79 4.46 -15.51
N ALA A 10 -10.53 3.46 -15.92
CA ALA A 10 -11.98 3.52 -15.99
C ALA A 10 -12.60 3.51 -14.59
N MET A 11 -12.07 2.69 -13.70
CA MET A 11 -12.50 2.67 -12.29
C MET A 11 -12.29 4.02 -11.60
N LYS A 12 -11.13 4.65 -11.81
CA LYS A 12 -10.84 5.97 -11.24
C LYS A 12 -11.74 7.08 -11.77
N ARG A 13 -12.24 6.93 -13.00
CA ARG A 13 -13.15 7.92 -13.61
C ARG A 13 -14.60 7.74 -13.17
N GLU A 14 -15.06 6.50 -13.05
CA GLU A 14 -16.46 6.18 -12.77
C GLU A 14 -16.78 6.10 -11.27
N ILE A 15 -15.79 5.73 -10.45
CA ILE A 15 -15.96 5.61 -9.00
C ILE A 15 -15.12 6.68 -8.33
N LYS A 16 -15.78 7.70 -7.83
CA LYS A 16 -15.13 8.81 -7.10
C LYS A 16 -14.57 8.36 -5.75
N ASP A 17 -15.19 7.37 -5.12
CA ASP A 17 -14.83 6.87 -3.80
C ASP A 17 -14.61 5.36 -3.85
N ILE A 18 -13.36 4.95 -4.08
CA ILE A 18 -12.96 3.55 -3.90
C ILE A 18 -12.66 3.34 -2.42
N ALA A 19 -13.27 2.31 -1.83
CA ALA A 19 -12.98 1.95 -0.45
C ALA A 19 -11.48 1.61 -0.31
N GLY A 20 -10.82 2.23 0.66
CA GLY A 20 -9.41 2.02 0.94
C GLY A 20 -9.22 1.23 2.23
N VAL A 21 -8.32 0.26 2.21
CA VAL A 21 -7.91 -0.52 3.38
C VAL A 21 -6.39 -0.40 3.50
N ARG A 22 -5.92 -0.24 4.73
CA ARG A 22 -4.49 -0.20 5.02
C ARG A 22 -4.13 -1.38 5.93
N VAL A 23 -3.15 -2.16 5.51
CA VAL A 23 -2.60 -3.29 6.25
C VAL A 23 -1.20 -2.93 6.70
N ILE A 24 -0.96 -2.93 8.01
CA ILE A 24 0.33 -2.60 8.60
C ILE A 24 0.96 -3.86 9.18
N CYS A 25 2.17 -4.15 8.75
CA CYS A 25 2.93 -5.33 9.15
C CYS A 25 4.25 -4.92 9.81
N PRO A 26 4.80 -5.74 10.73
CA PRO A 26 6.07 -5.41 11.37
C PRO A 26 7.28 -5.54 10.44
N PHE A 27 7.27 -6.50 9.48
CA PHE A 27 8.41 -6.78 8.62
C PHE A 27 8.03 -6.74 7.14
N ILE A 28 8.99 -6.44 6.27
CA ILE A 28 8.78 -6.41 4.82
C ILE A 28 8.25 -7.75 4.30
N SER A 29 8.82 -8.86 4.78
CA SER A 29 8.37 -10.21 4.38
C SER A 29 6.90 -10.46 4.72
N ASP A 30 6.40 -9.94 5.83
CA ASP A 30 5.00 -10.06 6.21
C ASP A 30 4.08 -9.33 5.23
N VAL A 31 4.51 -8.17 4.72
CA VAL A 31 3.77 -7.43 3.70
C VAL A 31 3.51 -8.30 2.48
N TYR A 32 4.55 -8.93 1.96
CA TYR A 32 4.42 -9.80 0.78
C TYR A 32 3.66 -11.09 1.09
N GLN A 33 3.82 -11.64 2.27
CA GLN A 33 3.11 -12.84 2.69
C GLN A 33 1.60 -12.61 2.76
N VAL A 34 1.17 -11.52 3.39
CA VAL A 34 -0.26 -11.18 3.51
C VAL A 34 -0.84 -10.85 2.13
N ALA A 35 -0.11 -10.10 1.30
CA ALA A 35 -0.53 -9.81 -0.07
C ALA A 35 -0.68 -11.09 -0.89
N ASN A 36 0.24 -12.03 -0.77
CA ASN A 36 0.18 -13.31 -1.46
C ASN A 36 -1.00 -14.17 -0.99
N MET A 37 -1.30 -14.17 0.30
CA MET A 37 -2.49 -14.84 0.83
C MET A 37 -3.77 -14.29 0.19
N LEU A 38 -3.85 -12.97 0.00
CA LEU A 38 -5.00 -12.33 -0.63
C LEU A 38 -5.12 -12.70 -2.11
N VAL A 39 -4.01 -12.71 -2.84
CA VAL A 39 -3.96 -13.10 -4.27
C VAL A 39 -4.49 -14.52 -4.47
N ASN A 40 -4.27 -15.41 -3.52
CA ASN A 40 -4.66 -16.81 -3.58
C ASN A 40 -6.11 -17.07 -3.15
N GLN A 41 -6.85 -16.04 -2.73
CA GLN A 41 -8.28 -16.19 -2.41
C GLN A 41 -9.12 -16.31 -3.68
N ALA A 42 -10.01 -17.32 -3.73
CA ALA A 42 -10.82 -17.61 -4.91
C ALA A 42 -11.88 -16.53 -5.21
N ASP A 43 -12.31 -15.81 -4.18
CA ASP A 43 -13.36 -14.77 -4.25
C ASP A 43 -12.79 -13.36 -4.45
N VAL A 44 -11.49 -13.23 -4.66
CA VAL A 44 -10.81 -11.96 -4.90
C VAL A 44 -10.20 -11.96 -6.30
N GLU A 45 -10.55 -10.94 -7.07
CA GLU A 45 -9.98 -10.70 -8.39
C GLU A 45 -8.98 -9.56 -8.34
N ILE A 46 -7.75 -9.79 -8.79
CA ILE A 46 -6.69 -8.79 -8.78
C ILE A 46 -6.81 -7.95 -10.05
N VAL A 47 -6.96 -6.64 -9.89
CA VAL A 47 -7.01 -5.68 -11.00
C VAL A 47 -5.64 -5.12 -11.30
N THR A 48 -4.91 -4.67 -10.26
CA THR A 48 -3.58 -4.10 -10.44
C THR A 48 -2.75 -4.28 -9.17
N ILE A 49 -1.45 -4.40 -9.35
CA ILE A 49 -0.46 -4.41 -8.28
C ILE A 49 0.63 -3.39 -8.64
N LYS A 50 0.95 -2.50 -7.70
CA LYS A 50 2.05 -1.54 -7.82
C LYS A 50 2.96 -1.68 -6.62
N ASP A 51 4.18 -2.11 -6.87
CA ASP A 51 5.17 -2.37 -5.82
C ASP A 51 6.14 -1.19 -5.68
N TYR A 52 5.77 -0.26 -4.81
CA TYR A 52 6.64 0.87 -4.46
C TYR A 52 7.63 0.53 -3.33
N ILE A 53 7.66 -0.71 -2.86
CA ILE A 53 8.70 -1.18 -1.94
C ILE A 53 9.94 -1.55 -2.74
N LYS A 54 9.78 -2.34 -3.81
CA LYS A 54 10.89 -2.69 -4.72
C LYS A 54 11.35 -1.49 -5.54
N LYS A 55 10.41 -0.64 -5.96
CA LYS A 55 10.71 0.56 -6.74
C LYS A 55 10.03 1.78 -6.10
N PRO A 56 10.68 2.40 -5.10
CA PRO A 56 10.13 3.57 -4.43
C PRO A 56 9.89 4.73 -5.39
N LYS A 57 8.94 5.61 -5.05
CA LYS A 57 8.77 6.86 -5.76
C LYS A 57 9.96 7.79 -5.51
N GLU A 58 10.15 8.77 -6.39
CA GLU A 58 11.27 9.73 -6.29
C GLU A 58 11.31 10.45 -4.95
N ASN A 59 10.15 10.76 -4.36
CA ASN A 59 10.08 11.40 -3.06
C ASN A 59 10.40 10.49 -1.88
N GLY A 60 10.60 9.19 -2.12
CA GLY A 60 10.88 8.19 -1.08
C GLY A 60 9.68 7.39 -0.62
N TYR A 61 8.49 7.65 -1.16
CA TYR A 61 7.28 6.90 -0.80
C TYR A 61 7.44 5.41 -1.11
N ARG A 62 7.13 4.56 -0.12
CA ARG A 62 7.19 3.11 -0.20
C ARG A 62 5.89 2.52 0.32
N SER A 63 5.31 1.62 -0.44
CA SER A 63 4.11 0.85 -0.08
C SER A 63 3.87 -0.19 -1.17
N LEU A 64 3.18 -1.27 -0.85
CA LEU A 64 2.63 -2.17 -1.85
C LEU A 64 1.16 -1.85 -2.05
N HIS A 65 0.78 -1.50 -3.26
CA HIS A 65 -0.61 -1.15 -3.61
C HIS A 65 -1.25 -2.25 -4.43
N MET A 66 -2.46 -2.59 -4.07
CA MET A 66 -3.30 -3.51 -4.84
C MET A 66 -4.68 -2.90 -5.02
N ILE A 67 -5.24 -3.05 -6.22
CA ILE A 67 -6.67 -2.87 -6.44
C ILE A 67 -7.26 -4.23 -6.73
N VAL A 68 -8.26 -4.61 -5.96
CA VAL A 68 -8.95 -5.89 -6.05
C VAL A 68 -10.44 -5.67 -6.23
N LEU A 69 -11.11 -6.63 -6.86
CA LEU A 69 -12.56 -6.71 -6.88
C LEU A 69 -13.00 -7.80 -5.92
N VAL A 70 -13.93 -7.45 -5.05
CA VAL A 70 -14.54 -8.39 -4.11
C VAL A 70 -16.03 -8.49 -4.36
N ASP A 71 -16.59 -9.67 -4.15
CA ASP A 71 -18.01 -9.89 -4.25
C ASP A 71 -18.72 -9.32 -3.02
N VAL A 72 -19.73 -8.47 -3.26
CA VAL A 72 -20.61 -7.95 -2.22
C VAL A 72 -22.01 -8.48 -2.49
N TYR A 73 -22.61 -9.09 -1.47
CA TYR A 73 -23.92 -9.70 -1.54
C TYR A 73 -24.97 -8.74 -0.97
N PHE A 74 -25.89 -8.36 -1.82
CA PHE A 74 -27.08 -7.60 -1.45
C PHE A 74 -28.28 -8.55 -1.31
N SER A 75 -29.41 -8.05 -0.85
CA SER A 75 -30.62 -8.87 -0.67
C SER A 75 -31.19 -9.45 -1.98
N ASP A 76 -30.97 -8.76 -3.09
CA ASP A 76 -31.55 -9.06 -4.41
C ASP A 76 -30.51 -9.39 -5.49
N HIS A 77 -29.24 -9.12 -5.25
CA HIS A 77 -28.17 -9.32 -6.24
C HIS A 77 -26.78 -9.40 -5.59
N LYS A 78 -25.80 -9.76 -6.41
CA LYS A 78 -24.37 -9.74 -6.07
C LYS A 78 -23.65 -8.79 -7.02
N ASP A 79 -22.76 -7.96 -6.48
CA ASP A 79 -21.92 -7.05 -7.23
C ASP A 79 -20.45 -7.20 -6.87
N LYS A 80 -19.59 -6.89 -7.84
CA LYS A 80 -18.14 -6.76 -7.61
C LYS A 80 -17.83 -5.31 -7.28
N VAL A 81 -17.13 -5.09 -6.17
CA VAL A 81 -16.75 -3.76 -5.70
C VAL A 81 -15.23 -3.64 -5.66
N PRO A 82 -14.65 -2.56 -6.24
CA PRO A 82 -13.21 -2.33 -6.17
C PRO A 82 -12.80 -1.84 -4.78
N ILE A 83 -11.69 -2.39 -4.29
CA ILE A 83 -11.06 -1.99 -3.04
C ILE A 83 -9.59 -1.74 -3.33
N GLU A 84 -9.08 -0.57 -2.90
CA GLU A 84 -7.65 -0.29 -2.87
C GLU A 84 -7.07 -0.74 -1.54
N ILE A 85 -6.03 -1.56 -1.58
CA ILE A 85 -5.33 -2.04 -0.41
C ILE A 85 -3.90 -1.54 -0.45
N GLN A 86 -3.47 -0.90 0.63
CA GLN A 86 -2.11 -0.45 0.84
C GLN A 86 -1.46 -1.30 1.93
N PHE A 87 -0.40 -2.02 1.57
CA PHE A 87 0.38 -2.81 2.52
C PHE A 87 1.66 -2.07 2.84
N ARG A 88 1.92 -1.88 4.12
CA ARG A 88 3.06 -1.11 4.62
C ARG A 88 3.68 -1.78 5.83
N THR A 89 4.97 -1.57 6.03
CA THR A 89 5.57 -1.74 7.36
C THR A 89 5.20 -0.56 8.25
N ILE A 90 5.47 -0.68 9.55
CA ILE A 90 5.29 0.40 10.50
C ILE A 90 6.12 1.64 10.09
N ALA A 91 7.36 1.44 9.65
CA ALA A 91 8.23 2.52 9.19
C ALA A 91 7.70 3.21 7.94
N MET A 92 7.21 2.46 6.95
CA MET A 92 6.58 3.01 5.75
C MET A 92 5.35 3.85 6.09
N ASN A 93 4.53 3.36 7.00
CA ASN A 93 3.31 4.06 7.43
C ASN A 93 3.63 5.33 8.21
N PHE A 94 4.62 5.27 9.08
CA PHE A 94 5.10 6.45 9.81
C PHE A 94 5.53 7.57 8.85
N TRP A 95 6.37 7.25 7.88
CA TRP A 95 6.84 8.22 6.90
C TRP A 95 5.69 8.80 6.06
N ALA A 96 4.84 7.93 5.51
CA ALA A 96 3.75 8.35 4.64
C ALA A 96 2.72 9.22 5.37
N SER A 97 2.37 8.87 6.61
CA SER A 97 1.42 9.64 7.42
C SER A 97 2.00 11.00 7.81
N THR A 98 3.27 11.05 8.14
CA THR A 98 3.96 12.30 8.51
C THR A 98 4.11 13.21 7.30
N GLU A 99 4.53 12.66 6.15
CA GLU A 99 4.63 13.41 4.89
C GLU A 99 3.29 14.04 4.52
N HIS A 100 2.21 13.28 4.62
CA HIS A 100 0.86 13.76 4.33
C HIS A 100 0.49 14.94 5.24
N GLN A 101 0.74 14.85 6.54
CA GLN A 101 0.47 15.93 7.49
C GLN A 101 1.26 17.20 7.15
N LEU A 102 2.55 17.05 6.84
CA LEU A 102 3.42 18.19 6.53
C LEU A 102 3.01 18.88 5.22
N ARG A 103 2.61 18.10 4.22
CA ARG A 103 2.22 18.61 2.90
C ARG A 103 0.87 19.32 2.93
N TYR A 104 -0.10 18.79 3.66
CA TYR A 104 -1.50 19.25 3.62
C TYR A 104 -1.92 20.10 4.82
N LYS A 105 -1.00 20.54 5.66
CA LYS A 105 -1.31 21.42 6.78
C LYS A 105 -1.58 22.85 6.25
N LYS A 106 -2.78 23.36 6.49
CA LYS A 106 -3.39 24.54 5.86
C LYS A 106 -2.63 25.86 5.95
N SER A 107 -1.61 26.02 6.78
CA SER A 107 -0.99 27.32 7.05
C SER A 107 0.48 27.42 6.66
N ARG A 108 1.03 26.43 5.96
CA ARG A 108 2.47 26.37 5.68
C ARG A 108 2.77 25.98 4.26
N VAL A 109 3.76 26.66 3.67
CA VAL A 109 4.30 26.30 2.38
C VAL A 109 5.20 25.07 2.53
N PHE A 110 4.98 24.07 1.68
CA PHE A 110 5.83 22.89 1.60
C PHE A 110 7.00 23.18 0.65
N THR A 111 8.20 23.34 1.19
CA THR A 111 9.37 23.79 0.45
C THR A 111 10.14 22.62 -0.17
N GLU A 112 10.99 22.93 -1.18
CA GLU A 112 11.90 21.93 -1.76
C GLU A 112 12.89 21.38 -0.73
N GLU A 113 13.32 22.20 0.21
CA GLU A 113 14.19 21.77 1.31
C GLU A 113 13.49 20.75 2.20
N MET A 114 12.22 20.98 2.54
CA MET A 114 11.41 20.01 3.27
C MET A 114 11.26 18.70 2.50
N GLN A 115 11.09 18.77 1.18
CA GLN A 115 11.05 17.56 0.34
C GLN A 115 12.36 16.79 0.40
N ARG A 116 13.50 17.46 0.33
CA ARG A 116 14.83 16.82 0.44
C ARG A 116 15.02 16.16 1.80
N GLU A 117 14.64 16.83 2.88
CA GLU A 117 14.72 16.26 4.23
C GLU A 117 13.80 15.06 4.40
N LEU A 118 12.59 15.11 3.87
CA LEU A 118 11.66 13.97 3.86
C LEU A 118 12.22 12.78 3.08
N LYS A 119 12.89 13.03 1.95
CA LYS A 119 13.55 11.97 1.19
C LYS A 119 14.66 11.31 2.00
N LYS A 120 15.48 12.09 2.73
CA LYS A 120 16.50 11.56 3.63
C LYS A 120 15.85 10.70 4.74
N CYS A 121 14.75 11.15 5.31
CA CYS A 121 14.00 10.37 6.31
C CYS A 121 13.48 9.06 5.70
N ALA A 122 13.00 9.07 4.46
CA ALA A 122 12.56 7.86 3.77
C ALA A 122 13.71 6.85 3.60
N ASP A 123 14.90 7.32 3.27
CA ASP A 123 16.09 6.47 3.14
C ASP A 123 16.48 5.85 4.49
N ILE A 124 16.39 6.62 5.58
CA ILE A 124 16.64 6.13 6.94
C ILE A 124 15.61 5.07 7.32
N MET A 125 14.33 5.30 7.02
CA MET A 125 13.26 4.34 7.29
C MET A 125 13.42 3.05 6.49
N ALA A 126 13.86 3.15 5.23
CA ALA A 126 14.15 1.99 4.40
C ALA A 126 15.31 1.16 4.96
N ASP A 127 16.37 1.81 5.41
CA ASP A 127 17.50 1.14 6.06
C ASP A 127 17.09 0.45 7.37
N ALA A 128 16.27 1.11 8.17
CA ALA A 128 15.72 0.52 9.40
C ALA A 128 14.87 -0.71 9.10
N ASP A 129 14.02 -0.67 8.07
CA ASP A 129 13.22 -1.81 7.64
C ASP A 129 14.09 -3.00 7.23
N ASP A 130 15.15 -2.75 6.46
CA ASP A 130 16.06 -3.81 6.02
C ASP A 130 16.79 -4.45 7.22
N LYS A 131 17.24 -3.64 8.17
CA LYS A 131 17.87 -4.15 9.41
C LYS A 131 16.90 -4.97 10.25
N MET A 132 15.67 -4.52 10.41
CA MET A 132 14.64 -5.26 11.13
C MET A 132 14.29 -6.58 10.43
N GLN A 133 14.23 -6.58 9.10
CA GLN A 133 14.03 -7.81 8.32
C GLN A 133 15.17 -8.81 8.53
N ASN A 134 16.41 -8.34 8.52
CA ASN A 134 17.57 -9.20 8.78
C ASN A 134 17.53 -9.80 10.19
N LEU A 135 17.14 -9.03 11.18
CA LEU A 135 16.97 -9.52 12.56
C LEU A 135 15.87 -10.58 12.63
N ALA A 136 14.75 -10.36 11.95
CA ALA A 136 13.65 -11.33 11.89
C ALA A 136 14.09 -12.64 11.23
N ASN A 137 14.87 -12.55 10.15
CA ASN A 137 15.39 -13.73 9.45
C ASN A 137 16.32 -14.54 10.34
N VAL A 138 17.25 -13.87 11.03
CA VAL A 138 18.23 -14.53 11.92
C VAL A 138 17.54 -15.16 13.14
N SER A 139 16.51 -14.50 13.67
CA SER A 139 15.78 -14.99 14.85
C SER A 139 14.81 -16.14 14.54
N GLY A 140 14.55 -16.42 13.26
CA GLY A 140 13.60 -17.45 12.84
C GLY A 140 12.13 -17.08 13.05
N ILE A 141 11.83 -15.80 13.36
CA ILE A 141 10.45 -15.32 13.52
C ILE A 141 9.72 -15.32 12.18
N VAL A 142 10.45 -15.08 11.09
CA VAL A 142 9.90 -15.05 9.73
C VAL A 142 10.42 -16.25 8.95
N GLN A 143 9.51 -16.96 8.29
CA GLN A 143 9.90 -18.03 7.35
C GLN A 143 10.40 -17.39 6.05
N PRO A 144 11.48 -17.91 5.44
CA PRO A 144 11.91 -17.44 4.13
C PRO A 144 10.76 -17.63 3.12
N ILE A 145 10.57 -16.65 2.29
CA ILE A 145 9.65 -16.76 1.14
C ILE A 145 10.37 -17.68 0.14
N GLU A 146 9.80 -18.88 -0.11
CA GLU A 146 10.25 -19.73 -1.21
C GLU A 146 9.86 -19.14 -2.56
#